data_a7ef8a432adf0eea7fef218e5151b422
#
_entry.id   a7ef8a432adf0eea7fef218e5151b422
#
_cell.length_a   1.000
_cell.length_b   1.000
_cell.length_c   1.000
_cell.angle_alpha   90.00
_cell.angle_beta   90.00
_cell.angle_gamma   90.00
#
_symmetry.space_group_name_H-M   'P 1'
#
loop_
_entity.id
_entity.type
_entity.pdbx_description
1 polymer ?
#
loop_
_entity_poly.entity_id
_entity_poly.type
_entity_poly.pdbx_seq_one_letter_code
_entity_poly.pdbx_strand_id
1 'polypeptide(L)'
;RPPGGTHRCRSLDRPPMNTTLISALISLVVYLLALLWLGAQSLGGQTNSADSYFLADRRLRAGVLFFTLIATNFSAFFFLGFAGAGYRIGIAYYPMMAFGTGLAALSFGSLGCRVRKLSADHGLITPSELIGHLLPGEGLRLLVLAVMVLFTLPYLALQPLGAGYLLESLTG
;
A
#
# COMPACT_ATOMS: atom_id res chain seq x y z
N ARG A 1 -53.95 -27.20 6.81
CA ARG A 1 -52.55 -27.71 6.78
C ARG A 1 -51.88 -27.19 5.51
N PRO A 2 -50.88 -26.29 5.57
CA PRO A 2 -50.08 -25.97 4.42
C PRO A 2 -48.98 -27.04 4.25
N PRO A 3 -48.57 -27.39 3.01
CA PRO A 3 -47.53 -28.36 2.75
C PRO A 3 -46.15 -27.75 3.11
N GLY A 4 -45.41 -28.49 3.92
CA GLY A 4 -44.07 -28.12 4.35
C GLY A 4 -43.08 -28.07 3.16
N GLY A 5 -42.72 -26.87 2.73
CA GLY A 5 -41.59 -26.65 1.86
C GLY A 5 -40.31 -26.85 2.64
N THR A 6 -39.68 -28.00 2.52
CA THR A 6 -38.31 -28.23 2.97
C THR A 6 -37.38 -27.37 2.10
N HIS A 7 -37.09 -26.16 2.57
CA HIS A 7 -35.94 -25.41 2.06
C HIS A 7 -34.69 -26.23 2.42
N ARG A 8 -34.29 -27.09 1.50
CA ARG A 8 -32.96 -27.68 1.50
C ARG A 8 -31.97 -26.51 1.42
N CYS A 9 -31.45 -26.10 2.57
CA CYS A 9 -30.22 -25.27 2.58
C CYS A 9 -29.20 -26.04 1.74
N ARG A 10 -28.96 -25.51 0.55
CA ARG A 10 -27.86 -25.96 -0.31
C ARG A 10 -26.60 -25.73 0.52
N SER A 11 -26.09 -26.77 1.15
CA SER A 11 -24.76 -26.78 1.72
C SER A 11 -23.84 -26.38 0.58
N LEU A 12 -23.38 -25.14 0.60
CA LEU A 12 -22.27 -24.72 -0.24
C LEU A 12 -21.14 -25.69 0.12
N ASP A 13 -20.85 -26.63 -0.78
CA ASP A 13 -19.69 -27.52 -0.69
C ASP A 13 -18.46 -26.64 -0.53
N ARG A 14 -18.10 -26.35 0.72
CA ARG A 14 -16.82 -25.73 1.02
C ARG A 14 -15.77 -26.76 0.65
N PRO A 15 -14.83 -26.47 -0.25
CA PRO A 15 -13.75 -27.38 -0.56
C PRO A 15 -13.06 -27.77 0.76
N PRO A 16 -12.60 -29.01 0.91
CA PRO A 16 -11.95 -29.45 2.13
C PRO A 16 -10.81 -28.48 2.46
N MET A 17 -10.69 -28.09 3.71
CA MET A 17 -9.74 -27.05 4.22
C MET A 17 -8.33 -27.21 3.63
N ASN A 18 -7.88 -28.46 3.45
CA ASN A 18 -6.58 -28.77 2.83
C ASN A 18 -6.45 -28.26 1.38
N THR A 19 -7.52 -28.33 0.59
CA THR A 19 -7.49 -27.90 -0.82
C THR A 19 -7.41 -26.38 -0.92
N THR A 20 -8.13 -25.65 -0.06
CA THR A 20 -8.09 -24.19 -0.01
C THR A 20 -6.72 -23.69 0.45
N LEU A 21 -6.15 -24.33 1.47
CA LEU A 21 -4.81 -24.01 1.96
C LEU A 21 -3.74 -24.26 0.88
N ILE A 22 -3.79 -25.42 0.22
CA ILE A 22 -2.84 -25.77 -0.83
C ILE A 22 -2.94 -24.78 -2.00
N SER A 23 -4.15 -24.43 -2.44
CA SER A 23 -4.33 -23.46 -3.53
C SER A 23 -3.84 -22.05 -3.16
N ALA A 24 -4.05 -21.63 -1.91
CA ALA A 24 -3.54 -20.35 -1.41
C ALA A 24 -2.01 -20.32 -1.36
N LEU A 25 -1.38 -21.39 -0.86
CA LEU A 25 0.07 -21.51 -0.83
C LEU A 25 0.69 -21.55 -2.23
N ILE A 26 0.11 -22.30 -3.15
CA ILE A 26 0.57 -22.35 -4.55
C ILE A 26 0.47 -20.96 -5.18
N SER A 27 -0.64 -20.27 -5.00
CA SER A 27 -0.83 -18.91 -5.51
C SER A 27 0.20 -17.93 -4.96
N LEU A 28 0.49 -18.02 -3.66
CA LEU A 28 1.50 -17.20 -3.00
C LEU A 28 2.90 -17.47 -3.56
N VAL A 29 3.27 -18.75 -3.71
CA VAL A 29 4.58 -19.15 -4.26
C VAL A 29 4.72 -18.67 -5.70
N VAL A 30 3.72 -18.88 -6.54
CA VAL A 30 3.71 -18.43 -7.94
C VAL A 30 3.86 -16.90 -8.01
N TYR A 31 3.14 -16.17 -7.16
CA TYR A 31 3.25 -14.71 -7.08
C TYR A 31 4.65 -14.27 -6.67
N LEU A 32 5.24 -14.87 -5.63
CA LEU A 32 6.60 -14.54 -5.20
C LEU A 32 7.65 -14.85 -6.27
N LEU A 33 7.54 -15.99 -6.94
CA LEU A 33 8.42 -16.36 -8.05
C LEU A 33 8.31 -15.37 -9.22
N ALA A 34 7.09 -14.95 -9.56
CA ALA A 34 6.86 -13.93 -10.58
C ALA A 34 7.51 -12.58 -10.21
N LEU A 35 7.38 -12.15 -8.95
CA LEU A 35 8.05 -10.94 -8.46
C LEU A 35 9.57 -11.05 -8.49
N LEU A 36 10.13 -12.17 -8.07
CA LEU A 36 11.56 -12.41 -8.12
C LEU A 36 12.09 -12.42 -9.56
N TRP A 37 11.35 -13.03 -10.48
CA TRP A 37 11.70 -13.06 -11.89
C TRP A 37 11.68 -11.66 -12.51
N LEU A 38 10.63 -10.86 -12.24
CA LEU A 38 10.54 -9.46 -12.69
C LEU A 38 11.66 -8.61 -12.08
N GLY A 39 11.95 -8.80 -10.80
CA GLY A 39 13.05 -8.12 -10.11
C GLY A 39 14.42 -8.46 -10.70
N ALA A 40 14.66 -9.74 -11.00
CA ALA A 40 15.90 -10.20 -11.61
C ALA A 40 16.13 -9.60 -13.01
N GLN A 41 15.08 -9.43 -13.80
CA GLN A 41 15.20 -8.76 -15.11
C GLN A 41 15.58 -7.28 -14.96
N SER A 42 15.20 -6.62 -13.88
CA SER A 42 15.54 -5.22 -13.61
C SER A 42 17.00 -5.02 -13.18
N LEU A 43 17.67 -6.07 -12.68
CA LEU A 43 19.08 -5.98 -12.23
C LEU A 43 20.09 -5.74 -13.35
N GLY A 44 19.70 -5.92 -14.62
CA GLY A 44 20.57 -5.66 -15.78
C GLY A 44 20.79 -4.16 -16.11
N GLY A 45 20.03 -3.26 -15.49
CA GLY A 45 20.24 -1.82 -15.59
C GLY A 45 21.25 -1.35 -14.54
N GLN A 46 22.38 -0.80 -14.94
CA GLN A 46 23.36 -0.23 -14.01
C GLN A 46 22.74 0.98 -13.30
N THR A 47 22.31 0.79 -12.06
CA THR A 47 21.84 1.86 -11.17
C THR A 47 23.03 2.39 -10.37
N ASN A 48 23.80 3.29 -10.95
CA ASN A 48 25.01 3.82 -10.30
C ASN A 48 24.75 5.10 -9.49
N SER A 49 23.50 5.57 -9.39
CA SER A 49 23.16 6.79 -8.67
C SER A 49 21.94 6.60 -7.76
N ALA A 50 21.87 7.37 -6.67
CA ALA A 50 20.72 7.40 -5.77
C ALA A 50 19.44 7.81 -6.52
N ASP A 51 19.51 8.74 -7.46
CA ASP A 51 18.39 9.17 -8.30
C ASP A 51 17.83 8.02 -9.14
N SER A 52 18.69 7.19 -9.72
CA SER A 52 18.28 6.01 -10.48
C SER A 52 17.56 5.00 -9.60
N TYR A 53 18.08 4.73 -8.41
CA TYR A 53 17.52 3.75 -7.50
C TYR A 53 16.19 4.20 -6.88
N PHE A 54 16.10 5.42 -6.34
CA PHE A 54 14.91 5.89 -5.62
C PHE A 54 13.87 6.53 -6.53
N LEU A 55 14.27 7.17 -7.61
CA LEU A 55 13.38 7.95 -8.47
C LEU A 55 13.27 7.41 -9.90
N ALA A 56 13.89 6.26 -10.21
CA ALA A 56 13.94 5.69 -11.56
C ALA A 56 14.34 6.73 -12.61
N ASP A 57 15.36 7.52 -12.32
CA ASP A 57 15.86 8.65 -13.14
C ASP A 57 14.79 9.70 -13.49
N ARG A 58 13.71 9.76 -12.70
CA ARG A 58 12.54 10.65 -12.92
C ARG A 58 11.86 10.42 -14.29
N ARG A 59 12.02 9.22 -14.88
CA ARG A 59 11.54 8.86 -16.22
C ARG A 59 10.29 7.97 -16.20
N LEU A 60 9.66 7.78 -15.04
CA LEU A 60 8.46 6.98 -14.95
C LEU A 60 7.34 7.56 -15.81
N ARG A 61 6.74 6.72 -16.65
CA ARG A 61 5.55 7.07 -17.42
C ARG A 61 4.36 7.23 -16.49
N ALA A 62 3.45 8.16 -16.82
CA ALA A 62 2.27 8.44 -16.02
C ALA A 62 1.44 7.19 -15.67
N GLY A 63 1.29 6.24 -16.59
CA GLY A 63 0.58 4.99 -16.34
C GLY A 63 1.27 4.12 -15.29
N VAL A 64 2.60 3.97 -15.36
CA VAL A 64 3.36 3.20 -14.37
C VAL A 64 3.26 3.86 -13.00
N LEU A 65 3.43 5.19 -12.94
CA LEU A 65 3.30 5.95 -11.70
C LEU A 65 1.90 5.79 -11.09
N PHE A 66 0.85 5.88 -11.92
CA PHE A 66 -0.54 5.70 -11.49
C PHE A 66 -0.77 4.32 -10.85
N PHE A 67 -0.36 3.24 -11.52
CA PHE A 67 -0.51 1.88 -10.98
C PHE A 67 0.35 1.65 -9.72
N THR A 68 1.55 2.23 -9.67
CA THR A 68 2.41 2.16 -8.47
C THR A 68 1.76 2.85 -7.27
N LEU A 69 1.19 4.06 -7.47
CA LEU A 69 0.49 4.78 -6.42
C LEU A 69 -0.75 4.02 -5.94
N ILE A 70 -1.54 3.45 -6.85
CA ILE A 70 -2.67 2.60 -6.48
C ILE A 70 -2.19 1.40 -5.67
N ALA A 71 -1.22 0.64 -6.17
CA ALA A 71 -0.71 -0.55 -5.49
C ALA A 71 -0.17 -0.24 -4.08
N THR A 72 0.51 0.91 -3.91
CA THR A 72 1.02 1.34 -2.60
C THR A 72 -0.11 1.69 -1.62
N ASN A 73 -1.24 2.22 -2.11
CA ASN A 73 -2.39 2.56 -1.28
C ASN A 73 -3.25 1.34 -0.93
N PHE A 74 -3.24 0.27 -1.73
CA PHE A 74 -3.93 -0.99 -1.45
C PHE A 74 -3.12 -1.84 -0.46
N SER A 75 -3.10 -1.40 0.80
CA SER A 75 -2.41 -2.05 1.91
C SER A 75 -3.33 -3.00 2.71
N ALA A 76 -2.77 -3.76 3.65
CA ALA A 76 -3.55 -4.56 4.59
C ALA A 76 -4.56 -3.71 5.37
N PHE A 77 -4.24 -2.45 5.68
CA PHE A 77 -5.19 -1.52 6.30
C PHE A 77 -6.42 -1.27 5.41
N PHE A 78 -6.24 -1.12 4.11
CA PHE A 78 -7.36 -0.90 3.20
C PHE A 78 -8.34 -2.08 3.21
N PHE A 79 -7.83 -3.31 3.13
CA PHE A 79 -8.69 -4.50 3.06
C PHE A 79 -9.29 -4.88 4.40
N LEU A 80 -8.52 -4.85 5.48
CA LEU A 80 -8.93 -5.33 6.79
C LEU A 80 -9.36 -4.18 7.71
N GLY A 81 -8.54 -3.15 7.82
CA GLY A 81 -8.78 -2.03 8.73
C GLY A 81 -9.94 -1.16 8.28
N PHE A 82 -9.95 -0.77 7.01
CA PHE A 82 -11.01 0.10 6.46
C PHE A 82 -12.37 -0.61 6.45
N ALA A 83 -12.41 -1.86 5.98
CA ALA A 83 -13.63 -2.65 5.96
C ALA A 83 -14.13 -2.95 7.39
N GLY A 84 -13.23 -3.32 8.31
CA GLY A 84 -13.56 -3.57 9.71
C GLY A 84 -14.05 -2.33 10.46
N ALA A 85 -13.46 -1.16 10.22
CA ALA A 85 -13.93 0.10 10.76
C ALA A 85 -15.31 0.50 10.21
N GLY A 86 -15.54 0.32 8.91
CA GLY A 86 -16.84 0.55 8.29
C GLY A 86 -17.93 -0.34 8.86
N TYR A 87 -17.62 -1.59 9.16
CA TYR A 87 -18.53 -2.51 9.81
C TYR A 87 -18.92 -2.07 11.24
N ARG A 88 -17.97 -1.54 12.02
CA ARG A 88 -18.18 -1.11 13.42
C ARG A 88 -18.85 0.26 13.54
N ILE A 89 -18.42 1.22 12.73
CA ILE A 89 -18.83 2.63 12.81
C ILE A 89 -20.07 2.88 11.92
N GLY A 90 -20.25 2.05 10.90
CA GLY A 90 -21.34 2.17 9.95
C GLY A 90 -20.97 3.03 8.74
N ILE A 91 -22.01 3.36 7.95
CA ILE A 91 -21.85 4.01 6.64
C ILE A 91 -21.22 5.40 6.71
N ALA A 92 -21.31 6.09 7.84
CA ALA A 92 -20.74 7.42 8.05
C ALA A 92 -19.20 7.43 7.97
N TYR A 93 -18.55 6.28 8.17
CA TYR A 93 -17.10 6.16 8.08
C TYR A 93 -16.59 6.38 6.65
N TYR A 94 -17.33 5.92 5.64
CA TYR A 94 -16.90 6.03 4.23
C TYR A 94 -16.78 7.47 3.73
N PRO A 95 -17.78 8.35 3.88
CA PRO A 95 -17.64 9.74 3.46
C PRO A 95 -16.56 10.49 4.24
N MET A 96 -16.35 10.18 5.52
CA MET A 96 -15.27 10.79 6.31
C MET A 96 -13.89 10.44 5.73
N MET A 97 -13.66 9.18 5.37
CA MET A 97 -12.40 8.75 4.74
C MET A 97 -12.26 9.27 3.31
N ALA A 98 -13.36 9.30 2.53
CA ALA A 98 -13.36 9.84 1.18
C ALA A 98 -13.04 11.35 1.16
N PHE A 99 -13.51 12.09 2.13
CA PHE A 99 -13.19 13.51 2.28
C PHE A 99 -11.69 13.71 2.58
N GLY A 100 -11.13 12.94 3.53
CA GLY A 100 -9.71 13.02 3.86
C GLY A 100 -8.80 12.64 2.69
N THR A 101 -9.10 11.54 2.00
CA THR A 101 -8.34 11.11 0.81
C THR A 101 -8.51 12.06 -0.37
N GLY A 102 -9.69 12.63 -0.54
CA GLY A 102 -9.96 13.65 -1.56
C GLY A 102 -9.16 14.94 -1.33
N LEU A 103 -9.09 15.44 -0.11
CA LEU A 103 -8.24 16.59 0.25
C LEU A 103 -6.75 16.28 0.01
N ALA A 104 -6.28 15.08 0.35
CA ALA A 104 -4.92 14.67 0.07
C ALA A 104 -4.64 14.68 -1.45
N ALA A 105 -5.54 14.12 -2.26
CA ALA A 105 -5.41 14.13 -3.73
C ALA A 105 -5.36 15.54 -4.31
N LEU A 106 -6.20 16.45 -3.83
CA LEU A 106 -6.18 17.87 -4.22
C LEU A 106 -4.86 18.56 -3.82
N SER A 107 -4.32 18.23 -2.65
CA SER A 107 -3.02 18.72 -2.20
C SER A 107 -1.88 18.24 -3.11
N PHE A 108 -1.92 16.98 -3.55
CA PHE A 108 -0.98 16.47 -4.55
C PHE A 108 -1.08 17.20 -5.88
N GLY A 109 -2.28 17.53 -6.35
CA GLY A 109 -2.49 18.29 -7.58
C GLY A 109 -1.95 19.72 -7.50
N SER A 110 -2.13 20.38 -6.37
CA SER A 110 -1.74 21.79 -6.19
C SER A 110 -0.27 21.98 -5.80
N LEU A 111 0.21 21.21 -4.84
CA LEU A 111 1.57 21.30 -4.30
C LEU A 111 2.58 20.42 -5.02
N GLY A 112 2.14 19.26 -5.52
CA GLY A 112 3.02 18.25 -6.10
C GLY A 112 3.85 18.77 -7.27
N CYS A 113 3.28 19.58 -8.15
CA CYS A 113 4.02 20.19 -9.25
C CYS A 113 5.12 21.14 -8.77
N ARG A 114 4.87 21.90 -7.71
CA ARG A 114 5.84 22.84 -7.13
C ARG A 114 6.96 22.06 -6.43
N VAL A 115 6.61 21.07 -5.61
CA VAL A 115 7.54 20.18 -4.94
C VAL A 115 8.43 19.44 -5.94
N ARG A 116 7.83 18.91 -7.03
CA ARG A 116 8.57 18.23 -8.08
C ARG A 116 9.60 19.15 -8.77
N LYS A 117 9.21 20.38 -9.11
CA LYS A 117 10.14 21.36 -9.68
C LYS A 117 11.30 21.63 -8.73
N LEU A 118 10.99 22.03 -7.50
CA LEU A 118 11.99 22.36 -6.50
C LEU A 118 12.96 21.17 -6.24
N SER A 119 12.40 19.98 -6.11
CA SER A 119 13.18 18.75 -5.92
C SER A 119 14.07 18.41 -7.13
N ALA A 120 13.60 18.69 -8.36
CA ALA A 120 14.38 18.47 -9.57
C ALA A 120 15.52 19.48 -9.72
N ASP A 121 15.27 20.75 -9.41
CA ASP A 121 16.22 21.84 -9.57
C ASP A 121 17.38 21.75 -8.56
N HIS A 122 17.14 21.19 -7.37
CA HIS A 122 18.12 21.09 -6.28
C HIS A 122 18.61 19.66 -6.00
N GLY A 123 18.20 18.67 -6.81
CA GLY A 123 18.62 17.27 -6.63
C GLY A 123 18.12 16.62 -5.34
N LEU A 124 17.01 17.09 -4.77
CA LEU A 124 16.46 16.59 -3.51
C LEU A 124 15.69 15.27 -3.74
N ILE A 125 15.93 14.28 -2.89
CA ILE A 125 15.33 12.94 -3.02
C ILE A 125 14.28 12.70 -1.94
N THR A 126 14.53 13.17 -0.72
CA THR A 126 13.69 12.88 0.44
C THR A 126 12.91 14.10 0.92
N PRO A 127 11.72 13.89 1.55
CA PRO A 127 10.98 15.00 2.16
C PRO A 127 11.76 15.74 3.25
N SER A 128 12.63 15.05 3.99
CA SER A 128 13.46 15.66 5.02
C SER A 128 14.55 16.60 4.41
N GLU A 129 15.09 16.25 3.24
CA GLU A 129 15.98 17.13 2.49
C GLU A 129 15.26 18.36 1.96
N LEU A 130 14.05 18.17 1.44
CA LEU A 130 13.20 19.26 0.96
C LEU A 130 12.95 20.29 2.06
N ILE A 131 12.57 19.83 3.25
CA ILE A 131 12.30 20.71 4.39
C ILE A 131 13.58 21.38 4.87
N GLY A 132 14.70 20.64 4.94
CA GLY A 132 16.01 21.21 5.30
C GLY A 132 16.52 22.24 4.30
N HIS A 133 16.11 22.15 3.02
CA HIS A 133 16.40 23.14 2.01
C HIS A 133 15.55 24.41 2.15
N LEU A 134 14.25 24.25 2.46
CA LEU A 134 13.31 25.37 2.60
C LEU A 134 13.49 26.13 3.91
N LEU A 135 13.83 25.45 4.97
CA LEU A 135 13.98 25.98 6.31
C LEU A 135 15.38 25.60 6.83
N PRO A 136 16.32 26.54 6.85
CA PRO A 136 17.69 26.27 7.28
C PRO A 136 17.72 25.90 8.78
N GLY A 137 18.14 24.67 9.07
CA GLY A 137 18.27 24.16 10.43
C GLY A 137 18.39 22.64 10.45
N GLU A 138 19.56 22.11 10.82
CA GLU A 138 19.75 20.66 10.94
C GLU A 138 18.80 20.00 11.93
N GLY A 139 18.44 20.70 13.01
CA GLY A 139 17.49 20.20 14.01
C GLY A 139 16.12 19.93 13.45
N LEU A 140 15.61 20.79 12.55
CA LEU A 140 14.29 20.58 11.92
C LEU A 140 14.33 19.40 10.94
N ARG A 141 15.40 19.28 10.18
CA ARG A 141 15.61 18.15 9.26
C ARG A 141 15.62 16.82 10.02
N LEU A 142 16.35 16.75 11.12
CA LEU A 142 16.40 15.56 11.99
C LEU A 142 15.08 15.27 12.66
N LEU A 143 14.35 16.30 13.11
CA LEU A 143 13.01 16.16 13.68
C LEU A 143 12.04 15.54 12.67
N VAL A 144 12.01 16.05 11.46
CA VAL A 144 11.16 15.51 10.37
C VAL A 144 11.52 14.06 10.07
N LEU A 145 12.81 13.76 9.95
CA LEU A 145 13.26 12.38 9.76
C LEU A 145 12.83 11.47 10.90
N ALA A 146 13.01 11.89 12.15
CA ALA A 146 12.62 11.11 13.32
C ALA A 146 11.11 10.86 13.37
N VAL A 147 10.29 11.88 13.07
CA VAL A 147 8.84 11.74 12.98
C VAL A 147 8.44 10.76 11.88
N MET A 148 9.04 10.89 10.69
CA MET A 148 8.75 9.97 9.57
C MET A 148 9.08 8.52 9.94
N VAL A 149 10.24 8.26 10.54
CA VAL A 149 10.65 6.91 10.96
C VAL A 149 9.71 6.39 12.04
N LEU A 150 9.44 7.19 13.09
CA LEU A 150 8.61 6.79 14.22
C LEU A 150 7.20 6.37 13.79
N PHE A 151 6.58 7.11 12.86
CA PHE A 151 5.23 6.80 12.39
C PHE A 151 5.19 5.75 11.27
N THR A 152 6.28 5.57 10.51
CA THR A 152 6.35 4.54 9.47
C THR A 152 6.52 3.15 10.06
N LEU A 153 7.26 2.99 11.17
CA LEU A 153 7.50 1.68 11.79
C LEU A 153 6.20 0.97 12.21
N PRO A 154 5.26 1.60 12.96
CA PRO A 154 3.97 0.96 13.28
C PRO A 154 3.14 0.64 12.02
N TYR A 155 3.18 1.51 11.01
CA TYR A 155 2.48 1.28 9.76
C TYR A 155 3.03 0.05 9.01
N LEU A 156 4.35 -0.12 8.98
CA LEU A 156 4.98 -1.32 8.39
C LEU A 156 4.60 -2.59 9.14
N ALA A 157 4.48 -2.53 10.47
CA ALA A 157 4.10 -3.69 11.29
C ALA A 157 2.67 -4.19 10.99
N LEU A 158 1.77 -3.33 10.51
CA LEU A 158 0.41 -3.72 10.12
C LEU A 158 0.38 -4.65 8.91
N GLN A 159 1.39 -4.62 8.03
CA GLN A 159 1.40 -5.44 6.82
C GLN A 159 1.56 -6.95 7.14
N PRO A 160 2.59 -7.38 7.89
CA PRO A 160 2.72 -8.78 8.27
C PRO A 160 1.59 -9.24 9.21
N LEU A 161 1.07 -8.35 10.07
CA LEU A 161 -0.07 -8.66 10.92
C LEU A 161 -1.32 -8.97 10.09
N GLY A 162 -1.61 -8.16 9.06
CA GLY A 162 -2.71 -8.41 8.13
C GLY A 162 -2.55 -9.72 7.36
N ALA A 163 -1.34 -10.04 6.91
CA ALA A 163 -1.04 -11.33 6.29
C ALA A 163 -1.26 -12.51 7.27
N GLY A 164 -0.89 -12.35 8.55
CA GLY A 164 -1.13 -13.33 9.60
C GLY A 164 -2.62 -13.62 9.79
N TYR A 165 -3.47 -12.60 9.91
CA TYR A 165 -4.92 -12.77 10.02
C TYR A 165 -5.55 -13.46 8.79
N LEU A 166 -5.04 -13.16 7.60
CA LEU A 166 -5.48 -13.84 6.38
C LEU A 166 -5.13 -15.34 6.43
N LEU A 167 -3.90 -15.67 6.79
CA LEU A 167 -3.47 -17.06 6.92
C LEU A 167 -4.27 -17.81 7.99
N GLU A 168 -4.47 -17.20 9.16
CA GLU A 168 -5.28 -17.77 10.23
C GLU A 168 -6.72 -18.04 9.76
N SER A 169 -7.33 -17.11 9.04
CA SER A 169 -8.69 -17.30 8.50
C SER A 169 -8.80 -18.42 7.45
N LEU A 170 -7.69 -18.77 6.79
CA LEU A 170 -7.62 -19.85 5.80
C LEU A 170 -7.26 -21.20 6.41
N THR A 171 -6.54 -21.19 7.52
CA THR A 171 -6.06 -22.42 8.18
C THR A 171 -6.99 -22.92 9.29
N GLY A 172 -7.81 -22.05 9.86
CA GLY A 172 -8.77 -22.34 10.95
C GLY A 172 -8.17 -22.08 12.30
#